data_00452a6687f371e11a1037e364da0993
#
_entry.id   00452a6687f371e11a1037e364da0993
#
_cell.length_a   1.000
_cell.length_b   1.000
_cell.length_c   1.000
_cell.angle_alpha   90.00
_cell.angle_beta   90.00
_cell.angle_gamma   90.00
#
_symmetry.space_group_name_H-M   'P 1'
#
loop_
_entity.id
_entity.type
_entity.pdbx_description
1 polymer ?
#
loop_
_entity_poly.entity_id
_entity_poly.type
_entity_poly.pdbx_seq_one_letter_code
_entity_poly.pdbx_strand_id
1 'polypeptide(L)'
;MHIHGRVRGARRTTTLTATAVVLALAGCGSSGTRAAATDQSAGKTVTIATHDSWAMSKKVLADFTRQTGITVKIQPHGDAGELTNKLVLTKDNPLADGVFGIDNTFASRAVDEGVLARYDAPQAASAKAFALSGDAAHDLTPIDYGDVCVNIDDGWFSKHHLAPPKTFADLADPAYKGLLVTPGATTSSPGLAFLVATIGTYGDGWKDYWKKLVANGVKIDAGWEDAYTVDFTQGGGHGDRPVVVSYSSSPPFTIPKGAAKPTTSALLDTCFRQVEYAGVLKGASNPKGAQEFIDFMLGKEFQAALPENMYVYPVDSAVALPADWAKWAPTSPHPVDVSAADISAHRTEWLRDWRDVTSQ
;
A
#
# COMPACT_ATOMS: atom_id res chain seq x y z
N MET A 1 -20.26 57.62 -18.64
CA MET A 1 -21.31 57.65 -19.67
C MET A 1 -22.35 56.61 -19.29
N HIS A 2 -23.31 57.06 -18.62
CA HIS A 2 -24.74 56.86 -18.50
C HIS A 2 -25.28 55.89 -19.58
N ILE A 3 -26.21 54.92 -19.25
CA ILE A 3 -27.63 55.18 -19.05
C ILE A 3 -28.32 54.01 -18.38
N HIS A 4 -29.24 54.30 -17.48
CA HIS A 4 -30.24 53.53 -16.77
C HIS A 4 -31.29 52.86 -17.69
N GLY A 5 -31.93 51.78 -17.22
CA GLY A 5 -33.17 51.24 -17.70
C GLY A 5 -33.91 50.39 -16.67
N ARG A 6 -34.81 51.00 -15.93
CA ARG A 6 -35.86 50.39 -15.06
C ARG A 6 -37.13 50.16 -15.85
N VAL A 7 -37.84 49.05 -15.69
CA VAL A 7 -39.33 48.95 -15.79
C VAL A 7 -39.81 47.78 -14.90
N ARG A 8 -40.51 48.03 -13.85
CA ARG A 8 -41.85 47.68 -13.30
C ARG A 8 -42.56 46.56 -14.09
N GLY A 9 -43.14 45.46 -13.53
CA GLY A 9 -44.00 45.36 -12.37
C GLY A 9 -45.36 44.81 -12.80
N ALA A 10 -45.82 43.64 -12.27
CA ALA A 10 -47.21 43.31 -12.17
C ALA A 10 -47.45 42.18 -11.15
N ARG A 11 -48.16 42.50 -10.11
CA ARG A 11 -48.81 41.58 -9.17
C ARG A 11 -50.06 41.00 -9.82
N ARG A 12 -50.31 39.71 -9.63
CA ARG A 12 -51.69 39.16 -9.64
C ARG A 12 -51.85 38.14 -8.52
N THR A 13 -52.76 38.44 -7.64
CA THR A 13 -53.37 37.68 -6.56
C THR A 13 -54.53 36.85 -7.14
N THR A 14 -54.72 35.61 -6.71
CA THR A 14 -56.05 34.95 -6.59
C THR A 14 -55.83 33.66 -5.76
N THR A 15 -56.34 33.55 -4.67
CA THR A 15 -57.56 33.05 -4.00
C THR A 15 -57.51 31.56 -3.57
N LEU A 16 -57.71 31.38 -2.25
CA LEU A 16 -57.93 30.14 -1.50
C LEU A 16 -59.10 29.31 -2.05
N THR A 17 -58.94 27.99 -1.92
CA THR A 17 -60.09 27.11 -1.65
C THR A 17 -59.67 26.02 -0.64
N ALA A 18 -60.27 26.05 0.51
CA ALA A 18 -60.16 25.05 1.57
C ALA A 18 -61.20 23.96 1.30
N THR A 19 -60.77 22.71 1.42
CA THR A 19 -61.73 21.58 1.56
C THR A 19 -61.25 20.67 2.69
N ALA A 20 -62.01 20.64 3.74
CA ALA A 20 -61.85 19.74 4.89
C ALA A 20 -62.65 18.44 4.63
N VAL A 21 -62.06 17.29 4.89
CA VAL A 21 -62.82 16.03 5.13
C VAL A 21 -62.09 15.14 6.14
N VAL A 22 -62.65 15.08 7.32
CA VAL A 22 -63.02 13.96 8.19
C VAL A 22 -62.00 12.88 8.59
N LEU A 23 -61.82 12.83 9.93
CA LEU A 23 -61.21 11.77 10.72
C LEU A 23 -61.89 10.40 10.54
N ALA A 24 -61.08 9.36 10.53
CA ALA A 24 -61.48 8.04 11.04
C ALA A 24 -60.37 7.48 11.92
N LEU A 25 -60.63 7.41 13.20
CA LEU A 25 -59.88 6.67 14.22
C LEU A 25 -60.23 5.19 14.12
N ALA A 26 -59.27 4.30 14.01
CA ALA A 26 -59.36 2.95 14.58
C ALA A 26 -58.01 2.23 14.57
N GLY A 27 -57.62 1.68 15.72
CA GLY A 27 -56.88 0.43 15.80
C GLY A 27 -55.45 0.49 16.35
N CYS A 28 -55.31 0.35 17.67
CA CYS A 28 -54.07 -0.08 18.34
C CYS A 28 -53.59 -1.41 17.79
N GLY A 29 -52.33 -1.46 17.35
CA GLY A 29 -51.57 -2.66 17.10
C GLY A 29 -50.10 -2.36 17.36
N SER A 30 -49.62 -2.68 18.58
CA SER A 30 -48.19 -2.63 18.92
C SER A 30 -47.49 -3.75 18.18
N SER A 31 -46.90 -3.42 17.02
CA SER A 31 -45.94 -4.27 16.34
C SER A 31 -44.60 -3.58 16.44
N GLY A 32 -43.68 -4.17 17.23
CA GLY A 32 -42.31 -3.73 17.32
C GLY A 32 -41.70 -3.64 15.93
N THR A 33 -41.43 -2.44 15.49
CA THR A 33 -40.65 -2.16 14.29
C THR A 33 -39.20 -2.58 14.58
N ARG A 34 -38.91 -3.84 14.24
CA ARG A 34 -37.53 -4.26 13.99
C ARG A 34 -37.08 -3.36 12.85
N ALA A 35 -36.16 -2.46 13.12
CA ALA A 35 -35.48 -1.69 12.08
C ALA A 35 -34.90 -2.72 11.10
N ALA A 36 -35.52 -2.82 9.93
CA ALA A 36 -34.93 -3.55 8.82
C ALA A 36 -33.58 -2.84 8.55
N ALA A 37 -32.48 -3.56 8.76
CA ALA A 37 -31.23 -3.17 8.21
C ALA A 37 -31.49 -2.96 6.70
N THR A 38 -31.35 -1.73 6.25
CA THR A 38 -31.41 -1.42 4.82
C THR A 38 -30.23 -2.17 4.22
N ASP A 39 -30.52 -3.23 3.49
CA ASP A 39 -29.57 -3.91 2.62
C ASP A 39 -29.17 -2.86 1.55
N GLN A 40 -28.12 -2.10 1.83
CA GLN A 40 -27.57 -1.16 0.86
C GLN A 40 -26.92 -2.01 -0.23
N SER A 41 -27.60 -2.14 -1.36
CA SER A 41 -26.98 -2.73 -2.55
C SER A 41 -25.72 -1.94 -2.92
N ALA A 42 -24.67 -2.65 -3.32
CA ALA A 42 -23.44 -2.01 -3.78
C ALA A 42 -23.74 -1.04 -4.93
N GLY A 43 -23.15 0.17 -4.89
CA GLY A 43 -23.24 1.13 -5.99
C GLY A 43 -22.55 0.61 -7.24
N LYS A 44 -22.84 1.20 -8.40
CA LYS A 44 -22.27 0.77 -9.69
C LYS A 44 -20.77 1.04 -9.85
N THR A 45 -20.20 1.85 -8.99
CA THR A 45 -18.77 2.20 -9.00
C THR A 45 -18.21 2.16 -7.59
N VAL A 46 -17.02 1.59 -7.44
CA VAL A 46 -16.24 1.63 -6.23
C VAL A 46 -14.91 2.33 -6.51
N THR A 47 -14.50 3.24 -5.64
CA THR A 47 -13.22 3.94 -5.73
C THR A 47 -12.26 3.36 -4.69
N ILE A 48 -11.07 2.95 -5.12
CA ILE A 48 -10.02 2.40 -4.25
C ILE A 48 -8.80 3.32 -4.32
N ALA A 49 -8.42 3.85 -3.16
CA ALA A 49 -7.16 4.57 -2.99
C ALA A 49 -6.01 3.55 -2.94
N THR A 50 -4.93 3.79 -3.68
CA THR A 50 -3.78 2.88 -3.73
C THR A 50 -2.47 3.66 -3.61
N HIS A 51 -1.37 2.96 -3.29
CA HIS A 51 -0.05 3.49 -3.58
C HIS A 51 0.16 3.59 -5.11
N ASP A 52 1.17 4.34 -5.53
CA ASP A 52 1.43 4.65 -6.95
C ASP A 52 2.00 3.47 -7.75
N SER A 53 2.64 2.50 -7.07
CA SER A 53 3.12 1.26 -7.69
C SER A 53 2.01 0.23 -7.98
N TRP A 54 0.72 0.60 -7.86
CA TRP A 54 -0.38 -0.27 -8.28
C TRP A 54 -0.30 -0.55 -9.79
N ALA A 55 -0.08 -1.81 -10.14
CA ALA A 55 0.11 -2.21 -11.53
C ALA A 55 -0.80 -3.37 -11.98
N MET A 56 -1.86 -3.68 -11.22
CA MET A 56 -2.78 -4.77 -11.57
C MET A 56 -3.39 -4.57 -12.96
N SER A 57 -3.40 -5.63 -13.76
CA SER A 57 -3.81 -5.56 -15.16
C SER A 57 -5.29 -5.18 -15.33
N LYS A 58 -5.58 -4.44 -16.43
CA LYS A 58 -6.95 -4.08 -16.80
C LYS A 58 -7.86 -5.29 -16.98
N LYS A 59 -7.30 -6.46 -17.38
CA LYS A 59 -8.06 -7.71 -17.52
C LYS A 59 -8.60 -8.16 -16.17
N VAL A 60 -7.78 -8.20 -15.14
CA VAL A 60 -8.19 -8.60 -13.78
C VAL A 60 -9.27 -7.66 -13.25
N LEU A 61 -9.14 -6.34 -13.46
CA LEU A 61 -10.17 -5.37 -13.05
C LEU A 61 -11.47 -5.53 -13.83
N ALA A 62 -11.40 -5.90 -15.13
CA ALA A 62 -12.59 -6.21 -15.93
C ALA A 62 -13.28 -7.50 -15.47
N ASP A 63 -12.52 -8.47 -14.95
CA ASP A 63 -13.07 -9.71 -14.39
C ASP A 63 -13.90 -9.42 -13.12
N PHE A 64 -13.44 -8.51 -12.26
CA PHE A 64 -14.25 -7.99 -11.14
C PHE A 64 -15.57 -7.37 -11.61
N THR A 65 -15.50 -6.47 -12.59
CA THR A 65 -16.71 -5.82 -13.14
C THR A 65 -17.67 -6.84 -13.73
N ARG A 66 -17.16 -7.87 -14.43
CA ARG A 66 -18.00 -8.93 -15.00
C ARG A 66 -18.70 -9.77 -13.92
N GLN A 67 -18.03 -10.05 -12.81
CA GLN A 67 -18.54 -10.88 -11.72
C GLN A 67 -19.57 -10.14 -10.86
N THR A 68 -19.35 -8.85 -10.60
CA THR A 68 -20.14 -8.08 -9.64
C THR A 68 -21.07 -7.04 -10.26
N GLY A 69 -20.83 -6.64 -11.51
CA GLY A 69 -21.50 -5.50 -12.13
C GLY A 69 -20.98 -4.15 -11.64
N ILE A 70 -19.95 -4.13 -10.78
CA ILE A 70 -19.36 -2.91 -10.20
C ILE A 70 -18.10 -2.54 -11.00
N THR A 71 -17.99 -1.29 -11.38
CA THR A 71 -16.77 -0.74 -11.98
C THR A 71 -15.80 -0.27 -10.90
N VAL A 72 -14.59 -0.79 -10.88
CA VAL A 72 -13.56 -0.30 -9.95
C VAL A 72 -12.80 0.87 -10.55
N LYS A 73 -12.63 1.93 -9.75
CA LYS A 73 -11.81 3.11 -10.08
C LYS A 73 -10.62 3.16 -9.14
N ILE A 74 -9.43 2.98 -9.67
CA ILE A 74 -8.17 3.07 -8.92
C ILE A 74 -7.71 4.52 -8.88
N GLN A 75 -7.31 4.98 -7.69
CA GLN A 75 -6.77 6.33 -7.46
C GLN A 75 -5.43 6.23 -6.72
N PRO A 76 -4.29 6.38 -7.42
CA PRO A 76 -2.99 6.43 -6.79
C PRO A 76 -2.80 7.73 -5.99
N HIS A 77 -2.14 7.63 -4.83
CA HIS A 77 -1.94 8.73 -3.90
C HIS A 77 -0.52 8.90 -3.37
N GLY A 78 0.47 8.50 -4.15
CA GLY A 78 1.88 8.43 -3.76
C GLY A 78 2.23 7.07 -3.16
N ASP A 79 3.43 6.91 -2.62
CA ASP A 79 3.82 5.66 -1.97
C ASP A 79 3.05 5.48 -0.64
N ALA A 80 3.10 4.31 -0.02
CA ALA A 80 2.22 3.89 1.08
C ALA A 80 2.22 4.82 2.31
N GLY A 81 3.35 5.46 2.62
CA GLY A 81 3.42 6.45 3.70
C GLY A 81 2.65 7.73 3.36
N GLU A 82 2.76 8.21 2.11
CA GLU A 82 1.98 9.35 1.64
C GLU A 82 0.49 9.02 1.57
N LEU A 83 0.14 7.86 1.02
CA LEU A 83 -1.23 7.35 0.99
C LEU A 83 -1.82 7.35 2.40
N THR A 84 -1.16 6.72 3.37
CA THR A 84 -1.65 6.63 4.75
C THR A 84 -1.84 8.02 5.37
N ASN A 85 -0.89 8.95 5.15
CA ASN A 85 -1.03 10.31 5.65
C ASN A 85 -2.21 11.06 5.02
N LYS A 86 -2.46 10.88 3.71
CA LYS A 86 -3.63 11.47 3.03
C LYS A 86 -4.95 10.92 3.57
N LEU A 87 -5.03 9.62 3.83
CA LEU A 87 -6.21 9.00 4.45
C LEU A 87 -6.51 9.60 5.83
N VAL A 88 -5.48 9.77 6.67
CA VAL A 88 -5.62 10.38 8.00
C VAL A 88 -6.11 11.84 7.89
N LEU A 89 -5.53 12.63 6.98
CA LEU A 89 -5.90 14.03 6.78
C LEU A 89 -7.33 14.20 6.26
N THR A 90 -7.88 13.20 5.57
CA THR A 90 -9.21 13.25 4.95
C THR A 90 -10.24 12.36 5.64
N LYS A 91 -9.96 11.87 6.84
CA LYS A 91 -10.79 10.87 7.54
C LYS A 91 -12.26 11.27 7.76
N ASP A 92 -12.53 12.57 7.88
CA ASP A 92 -13.89 13.09 8.06
C ASP A 92 -14.66 13.25 6.72
N ASN A 93 -13.94 13.18 5.59
CA ASN A 93 -14.49 13.16 4.25
C ASN A 93 -13.61 12.27 3.36
N PRO A 94 -13.79 10.94 3.42
CA PRO A 94 -12.88 9.99 2.81
C PRO A 94 -12.80 10.19 1.29
N LEU A 95 -11.57 10.13 0.76
CA LEU A 95 -11.29 10.38 -0.65
C LEU A 95 -11.65 9.20 -1.58
N ALA A 96 -11.97 8.03 -0.98
CA ALA A 96 -12.30 6.79 -1.67
C ALA A 96 -13.26 5.94 -0.83
N ASP A 97 -13.70 4.80 -1.37
CA ASP A 97 -14.53 3.82 -0.65
C ASP A 97 -13.70 2.78 0.10
N GLY A 98 -12.56 2.42 -0.46
CA GLY A 98 -11.61 1.49 0.12
C GLY A 98 -10.18 1.92 -0.13
N VAL A 99 -9.26 1.21 0.48
CA VAL A 99 -7.82 1.39 0.34
C VAL A 99 -7.13 0.05 0.10
N PHE A 100 -6.05 0.06 -0.68
CA PHE A 100 -5.07 -1.02 -0.80
C PHE A 100 -3.65 -0.44 -0.72
N GLY A 101 -2.74 -1.16 -0.04
CA GLY A 101 -1.33 -0.80 0.05
C GLY A 101 -0.93 -0.08 1.32
N ILE A 102 -1.75 -0.15 2.39
CA ILE A 102 -1.26 0.10 3.75
C ILE A 102 -0.53 -1.16 4.19
N ASP A 103 0.72 -1.02 4.63
CA ASP A 103 1.51 -2.17 5.07
C ASP A 103 1.64 -2.27 6.61
N ASN A 104 2.25 -3.36 7.08
CA ASN A 104 2.45 -3.62 8.50
C ASN A 104 3.31 -2.56 9.22
N THR A 105 4.05 -1.71 8.50
CA THR A 105 4.82 -0.60 9.10
C THR A 105 3.98 0.66 9.28
N PHE A 106 2.92 0.86 8.49
CA PHE A 106 2.00 2.00 8.56
C PHE A 106 0.63 1.65 9.15
N ALA A 107 0.28 0.36 9.28
CA ALA A 107 -1.04 -0.11 9.70
C ALA A 107 -1.52 0.51 11.03
N SER A 108 -0.66 0.55 12.04
CA SER A 108 -1.01 1.13 13.35
C SER A 108 -1.49 2.57 13.24
N ARG A 109 -0.87 3.39 12.37
CA ARG A 109 -1.30 4.78 12.18
C ARG A 109 -2.71 4.86 11.60
N ALA A 110 -3.03 4.04 10.61
CA ALA A 110 -4.36 4.04 10.01
C ALA A 110 -5.44 3.59 11.01
N VAL A 111 -5.14 2.56 11.79
CA VAL A 111 -6.04 2.02 12.82
C VAL A 111 -6.24 3.02 13.97
N ASP A 112 -5.16 3.54 14.55
CA ASP A 112 -5.19 4.46 15.69
C ASP A 112 -5.92 5.77 15.35
N GLU A 113 -5.81 6.25 14.12
CA GLU A 113 -6.49 7.46 13.65
C GLU A 113 -7.95 7.20 13.25
N GLY A 114 -8.40 5.94 13.24
CA GLY A 114 -9.79 5.56 13.00
C GLY A 114 -10.27 5.86 11.58
N VAL A 115 -9.41 5.71 10.57
CA VAL A 115 -9.76 5.95 9.16
C VAL A 115 -10.49 4.78 8.53
N LEU A 116 -10.52 3.62 9.20
CA LEU A 116 -11.05 2.37 8.67
C LEU A 116 -12.40 2.01 9.29
N ALA A 117 -13.20 1.30 8.54
CA ALA A 117 -14.43 0.64 9.00
C ALA A 117 -14.19 -0.86 9.10
N ARG A 118 -14.73 -1.46 10.16
CA ARG A 118 -14.60 -2.90 10.39
C ARG A 118 -15.19 -3.72 9.24
N TYR A 119 -14.41 -4.66 8.73
CA TYR A 119 -14.82 -5.65 7.77
C TYR A 119 -14.05 -6.96 7.93
N ASP A 120 -14.74 -8.03 8.22
CA ASP A 120 -14.17 -9.38 8.33
C ASP A 120 -14.30 -10.11 6.99
N ALA A 121 -13.32 -9.97 6.11
CA ALA A 121 -13.29 -10.62 4.82
C ALA A 121 -13.11 -12.15 4.94
N PRO A 122 -13.70 -12.96 4.03
CA PRO A 122 -13.57 -14.40 4.01
C PRO A 122 -12.17 -14.79 3.53
N GLN A 123 -11.22 -14.94 4.45
CA GLN A 123 -9.83 -15.22 4.15
C GLN A 123 -9.52 -16.72 4.08
N ALA A 124 -8.61 -17.10 3.16
CA ALA A 124 -7.98 -18.40 3.19
C ALA A 124 -7.20 -18.61 4.50
N ALA A 125 -7.05 -19.88 4.93
CA ALA A 125 -6.32 -20.17 6.17
C ALA A 125 -4.87 -19.67 6.15
N SER A 126 -4.21 -19.70 4.97
CA SER A 126 -2.86 -19.16 4.78
C SER A 126 -2.78 -17.65 4.97
N ALA A 127 -3.79 -16.89 4.54
CA ALA A 127 -3.84 -15.44 4.71
C ALA A 127 -3.88 -15.02 6.19
N LYS A 128 -4.49 -15.84 7.06
CA LYS A 128 -4.54 -15.57 8.50
C LYS A 128 -3.17 -15.49 9.16
N ALA A 129 -2.15 -16.13 8.60
CA ALA A 129 -0.78 -16.04 9.12
C ALA A 129 -0.17 -14.64 8.97
N PHE A 130 -0.75 -13.81 8.10
CA PHE A 130 -0.32 -12.44 7.82
C PHE A 130 -1.24 -11.37 8.46
N ALA A 131 -2.31 -11.81 9.15
CA ALA A 131 -3.25 -10.89 9.79
C ALA A 131 -2.58 -10.10 10.93
N LEU A 132 -2.98 -8.85 11.09
CA LEU A 132 -2.63 -8.05 12.25
C LEU A 132 -3.25 -8.67 13.53
N SER A 133 -2.75 -8.28 14.67
CA SER A 133 -3.29 -8.73 15.97
C SER A 133 -4.39 -7.81 16.49
N GLY A 134 -5.26 -8.35 17.36
CA GLY A 134 -6.31 -7.57 18.03
C GLY A 134 -7.38 -7.05 17.07
N ASP A 135 -7.95 -5.89 17.39
CA ASP A 135 -9.02 -5.25 16.60
C ASP A 135 -8.56 -4.83 15.19
N ALA A 136 -7.29 -4.54 15.02
CA ALA A 136 -6.72 -4.20 13.71
C ALA A 136 -6.90 -5.31 12.66
N ALA A 137 -7.00 -6.57 13.09
CA ALA A 137 -7.29 -7.72 12.21
C ALA A 137 -8.69 -7.66 11.57
N HIS A 138 -9.59 -6.86 12.13
CA HIS A 138 -10.94 -6.66 11.61
C HIS A 138 -11.09 -5.40 10.74
N ASP A 139 -10.08 -4.53 10.75
CA ASP A 139 -10.07 -3.27 9.99
C ASP A 139 -9.26 -3.39 8.72
N LEU A 140 -8.25 -4.27 8.71
CA LEU A 140 -7.32 -4.48 7.60
C LEU A 140 -7.19 -5.96 7.26
N THR A 141 -7.37 -6.26 5.97
CA THR A 141 -7.30 -7.60 5.40
C THR A 141 -5.97 -7.78 4.66
N PRO A 142 -5.13 -8.77 4.98
CA PRO A 142 -3.90 -9.02 4.25
C PRO A 142 -4.19 -9.52 2.83
N ILE A 143 -3.54 -8.93 1.85
CA ILE A 143 -3.73 -9.25 0.43
C ILE A 143 -2.50 -9.92 -0.18
N ASP A 144 -1.33 -9.41 0.16
CA ASP A 144 -0.05 -9.91 -0.33
C ASP A 144 1.07 -9.62 0.65
N TYR A 145 2.27 -10.15 0.35
CA TYR A 145 3.47 -9.88 1.11
C TYR A 145 4.71 -9.86 0.22
N GLY A 146 5.76 -9.23 0.70
CA GLY A 146 7.06 -9.22 0.08
C GLY A 146 8.17 -9.12 1.12
N ASP A 147 9.36 -9.62 0.79
CA ASP A 147 10.53 -9.36 1.62
C ASP A 147 11.28 -8.18 1.03
N VAL A 148 11.22 -7.04 1.71
CA VAL A 148 11.99 -5.84 1.35
C VAL A 148 13.44 -6.07 1.73
N CYS A 149 14.32 -6.08 0.71
CA CYS A 149 15.73 -6.41 0.84
C CYS A 149 16.59 -5.42 0.04
N VAL A 150 17.89 -5.42 0.31
CA VAL A 150 18.84 -4.78 -0.58
C VAL A 150 19.01 -5.64 -1.84
N ASN A 151 18.95 -5.03 -3.01
CA ASN A 151 19.18 -5.64 -4.31
C ASN A 151 20.43 -5.04 -4.95
N ILE A 152 21.14 -5.84 -5.75
CA ILE A 152 22.39 -5.46 -6.40
C ILE A 152 22.36 -5.78 -7.89
N ASP A 153 23.06 -4.97 -8.69
CA ASP A 153 23.36 -5.25 -10.10
C ASP A 153 24.64 -6.08 -10.22
N ASP A 154 24.48 -7.39 -10.39
CA ASP A 154 25.59 -8.34 -10.51
C ASP A 154 26.50 -8.02 -11.71
N GLY A 155 25.91 -7.53 -12.81
CA GLY A 155 26.62 -7.13 -14.02
C GLY A 155 27.50 -5.92 -13.79
N TRP A 156 26.99 -4.91 -13.06
CA TRP A 156 27.74 -3.71 -12.70
C TRP A 156 28.97 -4.07 -11.84
N PHE A 157 28.77 -4.85 -10.76
CA PHE A 157 29.86 -5.27 -9.87
C PHE A 157 30.94 -6.08 -10.61
N SER A 158 30.51 -7.01 -11.46
CA SER A 158 31.43 -7.77 -12.31
C SER A 158 32.24 -6.89 -13.24
N LYS A 159 31.61 -5.94 -13.92
CA LYS A 159 32.25 -5.00 -14.86
C LYS A 159 33.27 -4.09 -14.18
N HIS A 160 32.99 -3.68 -12.93
CA HIS A 160 33.88 -2.77 -12.18
C HIS A 160 34.90 -3.51 -11.33
N HIS A 161 34.98 -4.85 -11.39
CA HIS A 161 35.87 -5.69 -10.59
C HIS A 161 35.78 -5.41 -9.08
N LEU A 162 34.62 -5.02 -8.59
CA LEU A 162 34.31 -4.79 -7.19
C LEU A 162 33.50 -5.97 -6.66
N ALA A 163 33.89 -6.53 -5.51
CA ALA A 163 33.09 -7.52 -4.82
C ALA A 163 31.74 -6.88 -4.40
N PRO A 164 30.57 -7.52 -4.65
CA PRO A 164 29.31 -6.96 -4.22
C PRO A 164 29.18 -6.97 -2.68
N PRO A 165 28.40 -6.02 -2.09
CA PRO A 165 28.08 -6.04 -0.67
C PRO A 165 27.26 -7.30 -0.34
N LYS A 166 27.26 -7.74 0.91
CA LYS A 166 26.49 -8.92 1.38
C LYS A 166 25.63 -8.61 2.59
N THR A 167 26.01 -7.61 3.36
CA THR A 167 25.40 -7.27 4.64
C THR A 167 25.07 -5.78 4.72
N PHE A 168 24.27 -5.39 5.69
CA PHE A 168 24.07 -3.97 5.99
C PHE A 168 25.39 -3.25 6.31
N ALA A 169 26.32 -3.93 7.02
CA ALA A 169 27.59 -3.32 7.38
C ALA A 169 28.42 -2.92 6.14
N ASP A 170 28.40 -3.75 5.10
CA ASP A 170 29.13 -3.50 3.85
C ASP A 170 28.63 -2.20 3.18
N LEU A 171 27.33 -1.91 3.23
CA LEU A 171 26.75 -0.70 2.60
C LEU A 171 27.35 0.60 3.17
N ALA A 172 27.85 0.57 4.40
CA ALA A 172 28.51 1.69 5.05
C ALA A 172 30.04 1.72 4.82
N ASP A 173 30.61 0.73 4.13
CA ASP A 173 32.03 0.70 3.79
C ASP A 173 32.33 1.72 2.67
N PRO A 174 33.42 2.50 2.78
CA PRO A 174 33.86 3.46 1.74
C PRO A 174 33.99 2.87 0.34
N ALA A 175 34.23 1.55 0.20
CA ALA A 175 34.31 0.88 -1.10
C ALA A 175 32.98 0.99 -1.89
N TYR A 176 31.84 1.15 -1.20
CA TYR A 176 30.49 1.27 -1.80
C TYR A 176 29.95 2.71 -1.77
N LYS A 177 30.84 3.69 -1.62
CA LYS A 177 30.44 5.10 -1.55
C LYS A 177 29.66 5.53 -2.77
N GLY A 178 28.46 6.09 -2.54
CA GLY A 178 27.58 6.61 -3.58
C GLY A 178 26.88 5.54 -4.42
N LEU A 179 26.89 4.26 -4.02
CA LEU A 179 26.30 3.18 -4.81
C LEU A 179 24.86 2.83 -4.40
N LEU A 180 24.46 3.15 -3.16
CA LEU A 180 23.13 2.82 -2.62
C LEU A 180 22.09 3.90 -2.94
N VAL A 181 20.90 3.47 -3.37
CA VAL A 181 19.67 4.25 -3.35
C VAL A 181 18.61 3.54 -2.53
N THR A 182 17.83 4.30 -1.77
CA THR A 182 16.71 3.80 -0.96
C THR A 182 15.53 4.76 -1.04
N PRO A 183 14.28 4.27 -1.02
CA PRO A 183 13.13 5.13 -0.77
C PRO A 183 13.21 5.76 0.62
N GLY A 184 12.53 6.88 0.82
CA GLY A 184 12.45 7.58 2.10
C GLY A 184 11.56 6.86 3.11
N ALA A 185 12.02 6.72 4.35
CA ALA A 185 11.26 6.03 5.39
C ALA A 185 9.95 6.73 5.80
N THR A 186 9.82 8.03 5.55
CA THR A 186 8.61 8.80 5.90
C THR A 186 7.49 8.70 4.88
N THR A 187 7.83 8.36 3.65
CA THR A 187 6.93 8.43 2.48
C THR A 187 6.64 7.07 1.88
N SER A 188 7.56 6.11 2.02
CA SER A 188 7.57 4.82 1.33
C SER A 188 7.54 3.64 2.29
N SER A 189 6.76 2.62 1.97
CA SER A 189 6.74 1.32 2.63
C SER A 189 8.11 0.63 2.61
N PRO A 190 8.74 0.38 1.43
CA PRO A 190 10.07 -0.21 1.38
C PRO A 190 11.12 0.63 2.12
N GLY A 191 11.00 1.96 2.11
CA GLY A 191 11.89 2.84 2.86
C GLY A 191 11.77 2.67 4.37
N LEU A 192 10.54 2.60 4.90
CA LEU A 192 10.32 2.34 6.33
C LEU A 192 10.70 0.91 6.70
N ALA A 193 10.41 -0.07 5.85
CA ALA A 193 10.84 -1.46 6.04
C ALA A 193 12.36 -1.58 6.16
N PHE A 194 13.12 -0.87 5.32
CA PHE A 194 14.58 -0.82 5.39
C PHE A 194 15.06 -0.15 6.69
N LEU A 195 14.45 0.96 7.11
CA LEU A 195 14.74 1.58 8.41
C LEU A 195 14.50 0.59 9.55
N VAL A 196 13.33 -0.05 9.59
CA VAL A 196 12.95 -1.03 10.62
C VAL A 196 13.93 -2.22 10.63
N ALA A 197 14.33 -2.72 9.45
CA ALA A 197 15.34 -3.78 9.35
C ALA A 197 16.69 -3.35 9.96
N THR A 198 17.11 -2.11 9.74
CA THR A 198 18.35 -1.60 10.34
C THR A 198 18.22 -1.39 11.86
N ILE A 199 17.04 -0.99 12.35
CA ILE A 199 16.75 -0.90 13.79
C ILE A 199 16.79 -2.29 14.43
N GLY A 200 16.13 -3.28 13.84
CA GLY A 200 16.15 -4.65 14.34
C GLY A 200 17.57 -5.25 14.35
N THR A 201 18.40 -4.87 13.39
CA THR A 201 19.78 -5.38 13.28
C THR A 201 20.75 -4.72 14.27
N TYR A 202 20.65 -3.41 14.46
CA TYR A 202 21.64 -2.62 15.22
C TYR A 202 21.13 -2.16 16.59
N GLY A 203 19.87 -2.38 16.94
CA GLY A 203 19.30 -1.86 18.17
C GLY A 203 19.56 -0.37 18.33
N ASP A 204 20.03 0.08 19.49
CA ASP A 204 20.34 1.50 19.77
C ASP A 204 21.41 2.11 18.83
N GLY A 205 22.20 1.29 18.16
CA GLY A 205 23.23 1.72 17.21
C GLY A 205 22.74 2.12 15.82
N TRP A 206 21.45 1.97 15.53
CA TRP A 206 20.91 2.23 14.19
C TRP A 206 21.11 3.68 13.69
N LYS A 207 21.08 4.66 14.57
CA LYS A 207 21.33 6.08 14.21
C LYS A 207 22.77 6.29 13.73
N ASP A 208 23.74 5.67 14.37
CA ASP A 208 25.14 5.76 13.95
C ASP A 208 25.40 4.99 12.66
N TYR A 209 24.68 3.90 12.41
CA TYR A 209 24.68 3.22 11.14
C TYR A 209 24.16 4.14 10.02
N TRP A 210 23.01 4.81 10.20
CA TRP A 210 22.46 5.74 9.21
C TRP A 210 23.36 6.96 8.97
N LYS A 211 24.02 7.51 9.99
CA LYS A 211 25.06 8.55 9.80
C LYS A 211 26.18 8.07 8.86
N LYS A 212 26.60 6.81 8.99
CA LYS A 212 27.59 6.21 8.09
C LYS A 212 27.06 6.06 6.66
N LEU A 213 25.81 5.64 6.49
CA LEU A 213 25.18 5.57 5.16
C LEU A 213 25.12 6.96 4.49
N VAL A 214 24.72 7.99 5.24
CA VAL A 214 24.70 9.38 4.76
C VAL A 214 26.09 9.84 4.37
N ALA A 215 27.10 9.65 5.23
CA ALA A 215 28.49 9.96 4.93
C ALA A 215 29.02 9.16 3.72
N ASN A 216 28.50 7.96 3.49
CA ASN A 216 28.80 7.11 2.35
C ASN A 216 27.99 7.47 1.09
N GLY A 217 27.18 8.53 1.12
CA GLY A 217 26.49 9.08 -0.06
C GLY A 217 25.28 8.26 -0.49
N VAL A 218 24.54 7.67 0.46
CA VAL A 218 23.24 7.06 0.15
C VAL A 218 22.33 8.10 -0.51
N LYS A 219 21.69 7.72 -1.61
CA LYS A 219 20.62 8.51 -2.21
C LYS A 219 19.29 8.11 -1.59
N ILE A 220 18.47 9.09 -1.21
CA ILE A 220 17.14 8.87 -0.63
C ILE A 220 16.12 9.54 -1.56
N ASP A 221 15.25 8.74 -2.14
CA ASP A 221 14.20 9.17 -3.04
C ASP A 221 12.83 9.23 -2.33
N ALA A 222 11.85 9.89 -2.95
CA ALA A 222 10.52 10.03 -2.37
C ALA A 222 9.80 8.68 -2.23
N GLY A 223 9.93 7.79 -3.22
CA GLY A 223 9.25 6.50 -3.26
C GLY A 223 10.04 5.41 -3.96
N TRP A 224 9.47 4.20 -3.96
CA TRP A 224 10.08 3.03 -4.58
C TRP A 224 10.19 3.18 -6.11
N GLU A 225 9.18 3.80 -6.76
CA GLU A 225 9.19 4.02 -8.21
C GLU A 225 10.43 4.81 -8.64
N ASP A 226 10.77 5.90 -7.94
CA ASP A 226 11.94 6.71 -8.26
C ASP A 226 13.24 5.91 -7.99
N ALA A 227 13.35 5.28 -6.82
CA ALA A 227 14.54 4.53 -6.44
C ALA A 227 14.81 3.36 -7.39
N TYR A 228 13.77 2.57 -7.72
CA TYR A 228 13.93 1.36 -8.51
C TYR A 228 13.91 1.63 -10.02
N THR A 229 12.91 2.39 -10.52
CA THR A 229 12.72 2.52 -11.98
C THR A 229 13.59 3.61 -12.59
N VAL A 230 14.00 4.63 -11.81
CA VAL A 230 14.79 5.76 -12.31
C VAL A 230 16.27 5.62 -11.95
N ASP A 231 16.59 5.40 -10.66
CA ASP A 231 17.97 5.50 -10.18
C ASP A 231 18.76 4.19 -10.13
N PHE A 232 18.07 3.06 -10.01
CA PHE A 232 18.72 1.76 -10.09
C PHE A 232 19.19 1.43 -11.51
N THR A 233 20.41 0.92 -11.65
CA THR A 233 21.02 0.61 -12.96
C THR A 233 20.24 -0.41 -13.78
N GLN A 234 19.41 -1.26 -13.16
CA GLN A 234 18.60 -2.29 -13.82
C GLN A 234 17.10 -1.96 -13.83
N GLY A 235 16.70 -0.79 -13.36
CA GLY A 235 15.30 -0.34 -13.32
C GLY A 235 14.71 0.14 -14.66
N GLY A 236 15.55 0.29 -15.69
CA GLY A 236 15.14 0.74 -17.02
C GLY A 236 15.25 2.25 -17.27
N GLY A 237 15.45 3.05 -16.23
CA GLY A 237 15.57 4.52 -16.29
C GLY A 237 16.99 5.07 -16.58
N HIS A 238 17.98 4.22 -16.82
CA HIS A 238 19.38 4.60 -16.97
C HIS A 238 20.03 5.18 -15.71
N GLY A 239 19.60 4.74 -14.54
CA GLY A 239 20.15 5.12 -13.25
C GLY A 239 21.62 4.72 -13.08
N ASP A 240 22.28 5.31 -12.10
CA ASP A 240 23.71 5.12 -11.80
C ASP A 240 23.96 4.39 -10.46
N ARG A 241 22.92 3.94 -9.77
CA ARG A 241 22.99 3.25 -8.48
C ARG A 241 22.90 1.74 -8.65
N PRO A 242 23.99 0.98 -8.49
CA PRO A 242 23.95 -0.48 -8.65
C PRO A 242 23.43 -1.23 -7.42
N VAL A 243 23.07 -0.52 -6.36
CA VAL A 243 22.50 -1.07 -5.12
C VAL A 243 21.22 -0.32 -4.79
N VAL A 244 20.11 -1.04 -4.61
CA VAL A 244 18.80 -0.46 -4.34
C VAL A 244 18.06 -1.23 -3.25
N VAL A 245 17.26 -0.52 -2.45
CA VAL A 245 16.26 -1.16 -1.57
C VAL A 245 15.03 -1.49 -2.39
N SER A 246 14.73 -2.78 -2.52
CA SER A 246 13.59 -3.31 -3.27
C SER A 246 13.16 -4.64 -2.65
N TYR A 247 12.65 -5.58 -3.44
CA TYR A 247 12.10 -6.85 -2.95
C TYR A 247 12.98 -8.05 -3.32
N SER A 248 12.92 -9.12 -2.52
CA SER A 248 13.52 -10.41 -2.88
C SER A 248 12.94 -10.98 -4.19
N SER A 249 11.78 -10.52 -4.58
CA SER A 249 11.05 -10.87 -5.79
C SER A 249 11.40 -10.03 -7.02
N SER A 250 12.25 -9.03 -6.90
CA SER A 250 12.66 -8.18 -8.03
C SER A 250 13.54 -8.88 -9.08
N PRO A 251 14.44 -9.82 -8.74
CA PRO A 251 15.36 -10.42 -9.72
C PRO A 251 14.72 -11.02 -10.97
N PRO A 252 13.58 -11.77 -10.94
CA PRO A 252 12.94 -12.30 -12.15
C PRO A 252 12.67 -11.27 -13.24
N PHE A 253 12.40 -10.02 -12.87
CA PHE A 253 12.09 -8.93 -13.81
C PHE A 253 13.31 -8.38 -14.52
N THR A 254 14.50 -8.77 -14.09
CA THR A 254 15.77 -8.38 -14.72
C THR A 254 16.38 -9.48 -15.58
N ILE A 255 15.61 -10.54 -15.90
CA ILE A 255 16.03 -11.59 -16.82
C ILE A 255 15.98 -11.04 -18.24
N PRO A 256 17.13 -10.88 -18.94
CA PRO A 256 17.13 -10.38 -20.30
C PRO A 256 16.41 -11.37 -21.24
N LYS A 257 15.77 -10.84 -22.27
CA LYS A 257 15.06 -11.68 -23.26
C LYS A 257 15.99 -12.75 -23.82
N GLY A 258 15.62 -14.01 -23.62
CA GLY A 258 16.38 -15.18 -24.07
C GLY A 258 17.51 -15.62 -23.13
N ALA A 259 17.69 -14.95 -21.99
CA ALA A 259 18.61 -15.39 -20.95
C ALA A 259 17.94 -16.36 -19.97
N ALA A 260 18.77 -17.14 -19.25
CA ALA A 260 18.30 -18.14 -18.28
C ALA A 260 18.39 -17.67 -16.82
N LYS A 261 18.93 -16.44 -16.58
CA LYS A 261 19.13 -15.92 -15.23
C LYS A 261 18.97 -14.41 -15.20
N PRO A 262 18.60 -13.85 -14.04
CA PRO A 262 18.54 -12.39 -13.83
C PRO A 262 19.93 -11.76 -13.86
N THR A 263 19.97 -10.44 -14.04
CA THR A 263 21.17 -9.61 -13.94
C THR A 263 21.34 -9.02 -12.54
N THR A 264 20.37 -9.26 -11.65
CA THR A 264 20.36 -8.76 -10.28
C THR A 264 20.17 -9.89 -9.28
N SER A 265 20.57 -9.61 -8.03
CA SER A 265 20.40 -10.51 -6.88
C SER A 265 19.84 -9.75 -5.69
N ALA A 266 19.05 -10.39 -4.84
CA ALA A 266 18.61 -9.87 -3.56
C ALA A 266 19.50 -10.42 -2.42
N LEU A 267 19.88 -9.56 -1.48
CA LEU A 267 20.66 -9.92 -0.29
C LEU A 267 19.71 -10.37 0.83
N LEU A 268 19.45 -11.67 0.92
CA LEU A 268 18.38 -12.22 1.78
C LEU A 268 18.59 -12.00 3.28
N ASP A 269 19.82 -11.74 3.73
CA ASP A 269 20.13 -11.41 5.12
C ASP A 269 19.80 -9.95 5.49
N THR A 270 19.35 -9.15 4.52
CA THR A 270 18.98 -7.74 4.72
C THR A 270 17.46 -7.52 4.66
N CYS A 271 16.68 -8.57 4.69
CA CYS A 271 15.25 -8.50 4.43
C CYS A 271 14.41 -8.21 5.68
N PHE A 272 13.34 -7.45 5.49
CA PHE A 272 12.21 -7.31 6.39
C PHE A 272 10.93 -7.75 5.68
N ARG A 273 10.07 -8.53 6.35
CA ARG A 273 8.81 -8.96 5.75
C ARG A 273 7.77 -7.86 5.83
N GLN A 274 7.41 -7.35 4.67
CA GLN A 274 6.30 -6.44 4.47
C GLN A 274 5.04 -7.24 4.14
N VAL A 275 3.90 -6.86 4.72
CA VAL A 275 2.57 -7.38 4.38
C VAL A 275 1.70 -6.20 4.00
N GLU A 276 1.03 -6.27 2.86
CA GLU A 276 0.13 -5.23 2.41
C GLU A 276 -1.32 -5.61 2.67
N TYR A 277 -2.07 -4.61 3.07
CA TYR A 277 -3.46 -4.76 3.49
C TYR A 277 -4.39 -3.91 2.65
N ALA A 278 -5.64 -4.39 2.57
CA ALA A 278 -6.77 -3.62 2.10
C ALA A 278 -7.77 -3.38 3.24
N GLY A 279 -8.49 -2.26 3.16
CA GLY A 279 -9.51 -1.90 4.14
C GLY A 279 -10.64 -1.07 3.55
N VAL A 280 -11.79 -1.07 4.20
CA VAL A 280 -12.92 -0.20 3.89
C VAL A 280 -12.69 1.14 4.60
N LEU A 281 -12.86 2.26 3.90
CA LEU A 281 -12.72 3.57 4.54
C LEU A 281 -13.99 3.93 5.33
N LYS A 282 -13.81 4.45 6.54
CA LYS A 282 -14.92 4.90 7.38
C LYS A 282 -15.61 6.10 6.72
N GLY A 283 -16.93 6.05 6.60
CA GLY A 283 -17.69 7.09 5.90
C GLY A 283 -17.70 6.98 4.37
N ALA A 284 -17.22 5.86 3.82
CA ALA A 284 -17.26 5.57 2.39
C ALA A 284 -18.66 5.70 1.80
N SER A 285 -18.75 6.18 0.56
CA SER A 285 -20.01 6.29 -0.18
C SER A 285 -20.56 4.93 -0.65
N ASN A 286 -19.63 3.99 -0.94
CA ASN A 286 -19.95 2.63 -1.37
C ASN A 286 -19.16 1.59 -0.57
N PRO A 287 -19.39 1.45 0.75
CA PRO A 287 -18.65 0.50 1.59
C PRO A 287 -18.83 -0.95 1.14
N LYS A 288 -20.04 -1.32 0.66
CA LYS A 288 -20.30 -2.67 0.16
C LYS A 288 -19.48 -2.98 -1.11
N GLY A 289 -19.36 -2.03 -2.03
CA GLY A 289 -18.49 -2.17 -3.19
C GLY A 289 -17.02 -2.34 -2.82
N ALA A 290 -16.54 -1.66 -1.77
CA ALA A 290 -15.20 -1.83 -1.24
C ALA A 290 -15.02 -3.24 -0.62
N GLN A 291 -16.00 -3.74 0.13
CA GLN A 291 -16.00 -5.10 0.66
C GLN A 291 -15.93 -6.16 -0.46
N GLU A 292 -16.77 -6.02 -1.48
CA GLU A 292 -16.75 -6.93 -2.63
C GLU A 292 -15.42 -6.90 -3.40
N PHE A 293 -14.75 -5.73 -3.46
CA PHE A 293 -13.43 -5.64 -4.07
C PHE A 293 -12.35 -6.28 -3.20
N ILE A 294 -12.42 -6.16 -1.87
CA ILE A 294 -11.51 -6.86 -0.95
C ILE A 294 -11.68 -8.38 -1.10
N ASP A 295 -12.92 -8.88 -1.14
CA ASP A 295 -13.19 -10.31 -1.35
C ASP A 295 -12.64 -10.80 -2.70
N PHE A 296 -12.78 -9.98 -3.75
CA PHE A 296 -12.21 -10.28 -5.06
C PHE A 296 -10.67 -10.34 -5.03
N MET A 297 -10.02 -9.43 -4.29
CA MET A 297 -8.55 -9.44 -4.13
C MET A 297 -8.05 -10.71 -3.43
N LEU A 298 -8.85 -11.32 -2.57
CA LEU A 298 -8.56 -12.63 -1.96
C LEU A 298 -8.86 -13.81 -2.89
N GLY A 299 -9.53 -13.57 -4.00
CA GLY A 299 -9.88 -14.58 -4.98
C GLY A 299 -8.67 -15.08 -5.77
N LYS A 300 -8.73 -16.36 -6.19
CA LYS A 300 -7.61 -17.04 -6.86
C LYS A 300 -7.10 -16.29 -8.10
N GLU A 301 -7.98 -15.66 -8.88
CA GLU A 301 -7.61 -14.92 -10.10
C GLU A 301 -6.73 -13.70 -9.79
N PHE A 302 -7.10 -12.93 -8.77
CA PHE A 302 -6.32 -11.79 -8.33
C PHE A 302 -5.00 -12.24 -7.70
N GLN A 303 -5.06 -13.19 -6.77
CA GLN A 303 -3.89 -13.72 -6.08
C GLN A 303 -2.86 -14.31 -7.07
N ALA A 304 -3.30 -15.01 -8.11
CA ALA A 304 -2.41 -15.56 -9.14
C ALA A 304 -1.79 -14.47 -10.04
N ALA A 305 -2.39 -13.30 -10.12
CA ALA A 305 -1.87 -12.18 -10.91
C ALA A 305 -0.86 -11.32 -10.15
N LEU A 306 -0.79 -11.40 -8.82
CA LEU A 306 0.09 -10.58 -7.98
C LEU A 306 1.58 -10.67 -8.38
N PRO A 307 2.18 -11.85 -8.55
CA PRO A 307 3.60 -11.95 -8.86
C PRO A 307 4.01 -11.15 -10.10
N GLU A 308 3.32 -11.36 -11.21
CA GLU A 308 3.70 -10.77 -12.50
C GLU A 308 3.27 -9.29 -12.65
N ASN A 309 2.36 -8.79 -11.81
CA ASN A 309 1.87 -7.42 -11.91
C ASN A 309 2.40 -6.49 -10.80
N MET A 310 2.56 -7.01 -9.58
CA MET A 310 2.81 -6.20 -8.38
C MET A 310 4.15 -6.51 -7.70
N TYR A 311 4.93 -7.48 -8.20
CA TYR A 311 6.22 -7.91 -7.64
C TYR A 311 6.16 -8.48 -6.22
N VAL A 312 4.99 -8.97 -5.78
CA VAL A 312 4.73 -9.47 -4.43
C VAL A 312 4.17 -10.89 -4.43
N TYR A 313 4.22 -11.55 -3.28
CA TYR A 313 3.72 -12.91 -3.13
C TYR A 313 2.26 -12.92 -2.69
N PRO A 314 1.43 -13.85 -3.24
CA PRO A 314 0.06 -14.03 -2.77
C PRO A 314 0.03 -14.55 -1.33
N VAL A 315 -0.92 -14.06 -0.49
CA VAL A 315 -1.16 -14.63 0.85
C VAL A 315 -1.83 -16.01 0.77
N ASP A 316 -2.43 -16.36 -0.36
CA ASP A 316 -2.95 -17.71 -0.62
C ASP A 316 -1.82 -18.63 -1.07
N SER A 317 -1.32 -19.44 -0.15
CA SER A 317 -0.25 -20.42 -0.41
C SER A 317 -0.63 -21.53 -1.41
N ALA A 318 -1.91 -21.67 -1.77
CA ALA A 318 -2.36 -22.61 -2.79
C ALA A 318 -2.13 -22.09 -4.22
N VAL A 319 -1.80 -20.82 -4.37
CA VAL A 319 -1.48 -20.22 -5.67
C VAL A 319 -0.06 -20.60 -6.08
N ALA A 320 0.08 -21.21 -7.26
CA ALA A 320 1.39 -21.56 -7.81
C ALA A 320 2.10 -20.29 -8.30
N LEU A 321 3.36 -20.13 -7.90
CA LEU A 321 4.22 -19.04 -8.38
C LEU A 321 4.70 -19.33 -9.81
N PRO A 322 4.96 -18.31 -10.64
CA PRO A 322 5.63 -18.47 -11.92
C PRO A 322 6.98 -19.20 -11.78
N ALA A 323 7.38 -19.97 -12.79
CA ALA A 323 8.57 -20.83 -12.73
C ALA A 323 9.86 -20.04 -12.42
N ASP A 324 10.01 -18.83 -12.99
CA ASP A 324 11.16 -17.97 -12.72
C ASP A 324 11.15 -17.43 -11.29
N TRP A 325 9.97 -17.23 -10.70
CA TRP A 325 9.82 -16.83 -9.30
C TRP A 325 10.25 -17.94 -8.35
N ALA A 326 9.80 -19.15 -8.58
CA ALA A 326 10.22 -20.30 -7.77
C ALA A 326 11.75 -20.48 -7.74
N LYS A 327 12.43 -20.03 -8.80
CA LYS A 327 13.88 -20.16 -8.93
C LYS A 327 14.66 -18.93 -8.46
N TRP A 328 14.17 -17.73 -8.77
CA TRP A 328 14.96 -16.49 -8.66
C TRP A 328 14.38 -15.46 -7.69
N ALA A 329 13.23 -15.76 -7.09
CA ALA A 329 12.59 -14.93 -6.08
C ALA A 329 12.36 -15.71 -4.77
N PRO A 330 13.41 -16.20 -4.09
CA PRO A 330 13.23 -16.85 -2.80
C PRO A 330 12.87 -15.82 -1.73
N THR A 331 11.97 -16.17 -0.82
CA THR A 331 11.78 -15.39 0.40
C THR A 331 12.97 -15.57 1.34
N SER A 332 13.24 -14.56 2.18
CA SER A 332 14.25 -14.71 3.22
C SER A 332 13.85 -15.82 4.20
N PRO A 333 14.74 -16.75 4.53
CA PRO A 333 14.47 -17.75 5.57
C PRO A 333 14.45 -17.13 6.98
N HIS A 334 15.10 -16.00 7.16
CA HIS A 334 15.23 -15.30 8.44
C HIS A 334 15.15 -13.77 8.22
N PRO A 335 13.98 -13.25 7.82
CA PRO A 335 13.82 -11.80 7.72
C PRO A 335 14.03 -11.18 9.10
N VAL A 336 14.58 -9.97 9.14
CA VAL A 336 14.72 -9.23 10.40
C VAL A 336 13.35 -9.08 11.03
N ASP A 337 13.22 -9.49 12.28
CA ASP A 337 11.97 -9.44 13.02
C ASP A 337 11.95 -8.23 13.95
N VAL A 338 10.95 -7.37 13.76
CA VAL A 338 10.58 -6.28 14.69
C VAL A 338 9.07 -6.37 14.88
N SER A 339 8.64 -6.50 16.12
CA SER A 339 7.23 -6.74 16.41
C SER A 339 6.34 -5.57 15.94
N ALA A 340 5.12 -5.88 15.51
CA ALA A 340 4.13 -4.86 15.18
C ALA A 340 3.84 -3.91 16.35
N ALA A 341 3.93 -4.41 17.57
CA ALA A 341 3.78 -3.61 18.79
C ALA A 341 4.92 -2.59 18.95
N ASP A 342 6.17 -3.00 18.71
CA ASP A 342 7.32 -2.10 18.76
C ASP A 342 7.25 -1.05 17.66
N ILE A 343 6.86 -1.46 16.44
CA ILE A 343 6.67 -0.52 15.32
C ILE A 343 5.58 0.50 15.70
N SER A 344 4.44 0.06 16.22
CA SER A 344 3.37 0.97 16.65
C SER A 344 3.83 1.95 17.72
N ALA A 345 4.54 1.47 18.73
CA ALA A 345 4.99 2.27 19.87
C ALA A 345 6.06 3.32 19.49
N HIS A 346 6.96 3.00 18.56
CA HIS A 346 8.17 3.77 18.33
C HIS A 346 8.26 4.42 16.95
N ARG A 347 7.41 4.05 15.97
CA ARG A 347 7.49 4.52 14.58
C ARG A 347 7.61 6.05 14.47
N THR A 348 6.81 6.79 15.22
CA THR A 348 6.83 8.27 15.17
C THR A 348 8.18 8.83 15.64
N GLU A 349 8.75 8.25 16.69
CA GLU A 349 10.07 8.61 17.19
C GLU A 349 11.16 8.23 16.19
N TRP A 350 11.14 7.00 15.69
CA TRP A 350 12.11 6.53 14.70
C TRP A 350 12.12 7.38 13.43
N LEU A 351 10.94 7.77 12.91
CA LEU A 351 10.84 8.62 11.74
C LEU A 351 11.34 10.04 11.98
N ARG A 352 11.10 10.61 13.17
CA ARG A 352 11.65 11.91 13.56
C ARG A 352 13.18 11.84 13.59
N ASP A 353 13.73 10.87 14.33
CA ASP A 353 15.16 10.71 14.52
C ASP A 353 15.89 10.36 13.21
N TRP A 354 15.23 9.58 12.34
CA TRP A 354 15.75 9.28 11.01
C TRP A 354 15.85 10.54 10.14
N ARG A 355 14.83 11.41 10.14
CA ARG A 355 14.89 12.70 9.44
C ARG A 355 16.04 13.57 9.97
N ASP A 356 16.20 13.63 11.28
CA ASP A 356 17.28 14.42 11.90
C ASP A 356 18.67 13.93 11.47
N VAL A 357 18.84 12.61 11.32
CA VAL A 357 20.11 11.99 10.85
C VAL A 357 20.32 12.19 9.36
N THR A 358 19.27 12.12 8.54
CA THR A 358 19.39 12.15 7.08
C THR A 358 19.37 13.55 6.48
N SER A 359 19.02 14.59 7.26
CA SER A 359 18.97 16.00 6.83
C SER A 359 20.29 16.74 7.03
N GLN A 360 21.33 16.08 7.53
CA GLN A 360 22.64 16.71 7.89
C GLN A 360 23.59 16.81 6.73
#